data_c7df8b462b582546078d7639695f93bc
#
_entry.id   c7df8b462b582546078d7639695f93bc
#
_cell.length_a   1.000
_cell.length_b   1.000
_cell.length_c   1.000
_cell.angle_alpha   90.00
_cell.angle_beta   90.00
_cell.angle_gamma   90.00
#
_symmetry.space_group_name_H-M   'P 1'
#
loop_
_entity.id
_entity.type
_entity.pdbx_description
1 polymer ?
#
loop_
_entity_poly.entity_id
_entity_poly.type
_entity_poly.pdbx_seq_one_letter_code
_entity_poly.pdbx_strand_id
1 'polypeptide(L)'
;YITLQRSKTAREAIKTMAELVANYGYISSGESFSIADPNEVWIMELIGKGQEKGAVWVALRIPDCFVSGHANQARITTFPLAGKNKNSITSKNIDKLLKNPNIDCVYAADVISFAKNNNLYAGPDGQFSFSDVYAPVDFSGARACEIRVWAMFNQVVDGMDQYWDYATGRNINRVKPYVAGKAQTPENFPTNRMPLWVKPNEKVSVLDMMAFMRDHLEGTELDMTQDIGGGPFHCPYRPRPMGWEVDGVEYVHERATATQQTGFSFVAQCRPNTISEIGGIIWFGVDDAASTVYCPMYTCMTAIPLCFRE
;
A
#
# COMPACT_ATOMS: atom_id res chain seq x y z
N TYR A 1 7.57 -0.68 -14.83
CA TYR A 1 7.52 -0.40 -16.28
C TYR A 1 7.51 -1.68 -17.11
N ILE A 2 8.54 -2.55 -17.00
CA ILE A 2 8.65 -3.79 -17.80
C ILE A 2 7.42 -4.70 -17.60
N THR A 3 6.93 -4.83 -16.39
CA THR A 3 5.72 -5.61 -16.09
C THR A 3 4.51 -5.10 -16.85
N LEU A 4 4.26 -3.79 -16.82
CA LEU A 4 3.13 -3.17 -17.55
C LEU A 4 3.22 -3.41 -19.07
N GLN A 5 4.44 -3.39 -19.62
CA GLN A 5 4.65 -3.65 -21.06
C GLN A 5 4.42 -5.12 -21.46
N ARG A 6 4.53 -6.05 -20.51
CA ARG A 6 4.49 -7.50 -20.76
C ARG A 6 3.21 -8.18 -20.28
N SER A 7 2.31 -7.45 -19.62
CA SER A 7 1.13 -8.03 -18.98
C SER A 7 -0.15 -7.39 -19.50
N LYS A 8 -1.17 -8.21 -19.73
CA LYS A 8 -2.52 -7.79 -20.16
C LYS A 8 -3.55 -7.90 -19.03
N THR A 9 -3.23 -8.65 -17.97
CA THR A 9 -4.11 -8.87 -16.83
C THR A 9 -3.34 -8.70 -15.52
N ALA A 10 -4.06 -8.49 -14.42
CA ALA A 10 -3.47 -8.41 -13.09
C ALA A 10 -2.69 -9.68 -12.74
N ARG A 11 -3.20 -10.85 -13.10
CA ARG A 11 -2.54 -12.15 -12.86
C ARG A 11 -1.26 -12.33 -13.66
N GLU A 12 -1.24 -11.91 -14.93
CA GLU A 12 -0.01 -11.88 -15.73
C GLU A 12 1.03 -10.92 -15.14
N ALA A 13 0.59 -9.77 -14.61
CA ALA A 13 1.47 -8.82 -13.96
C ALA A 13 2.13 -9.42 -12.71
N ILE A 14 1.37 -10.07 -11.84
CA ILE A 14 1.91 -10.76 -10.64
C ILE A 14 2.94 -11.83 -11.06
N LYS A 15 2.61 -12.67 -12.04
CA LYS A 15 3.53 -13.70 -12.56
C LYS A 15 4.80 -13.07 -13.10
N THR A 16 4.67 -12.04 -13.96
CA THR A 16 5.82 -11.35 -14.56
C THR A 16 6.72 -10.70 -13.51
N MET A 17 6.15 -10.06 -12.49
CA MET A 17 6.91 -9.46 -11.38
C MET A 17 7.65 -10.52 -10.59
N ALA A 18 7.00 -11.64 -10.25
CA ALA A 18 7.61 -12.74 -9.53
C ALA A 18 8.81 -13.35 -10.32
N GLU A 19 8.65 -13.54 -11.62
CA GLU A 19 9.71 -14.07 -12.51
C GLU A 19 10.88 -13.08 -12.66
N LEU A 20 10.58 -11.79 -12.85
CA LEU A 20 11.62 -10.75 -12.93
C LEU A 20 12.45 -10.67 -11.65
N VAL A 21 11.80 -10.67 -10.50
CA VAL A 21 12.48 -10.63 -9.20
C VAL A 21 13.29 -11.91 -8.96
N ALA A 22 12.77 -13.07 -9.32
CA ALA A 22 13.52 -14.33 -9.21
C ALA A 22 14.76 -14.36 -10.11
N ASN A 23 14.63 -13.84 -11.34
CA ASN A 23 15.69 -13.89 -12.34
C ASN A 23 16.76 -12.79 -12.17
N TYR A 24 16.35 -11.60 -11.75
CA TYR A 24 17.23 -10.42 -11.71
C TYR A 24 17.53 -9.93 -10.30
N GLY A 25 16.76 -10.34 -9.31
CA GLY A 25 16.86 -9.86 -7.93
C GLY A 25 16.02 -8.62 -7.68
N TYR A 26 16.13 -8.09 -6.46
CA TYR A 26 15.50 -6.85 -6.01
C TYR A 26 16.40 -6.17 -4.97
N ILE A 27 16.84 -4.96 -5.26
CA ILE A 27 17.90 -4.29 -4.48
C ILE A 27 17.35 -3.32 -3.43
N SER A 28 16.06 -2.90 -3.53
CA SER A 28 15.46 -1.98 -2.55
C SER A 28 14.96 -2.72 -1.30
N SER A 29 14.55 -1.98 -0.28
CA SER A 29 14.02 -2.54 0.97
C SER A 29 12.68 -3.25 0.77
N GLY A 30 11.73 -2.62 0.11
CA GLY A 30 10.41 -3.19 -0.16
C GLY A 30 9.51 -2.25 -0.95
N GLU A 31 8.44 -2.82 -1.49
CA GLU A 31 7.41 -2.12 -2.26
C GLU A 31 6.03 -2.75 -2.02
N SER A 32 5.00 -1.90 -2.04
CA SER A 32 3.60 -2.33 -2.16
C SER A 32 3.04 -1.92 -3.51
N PHE A 33 2.34 -2.83 -4.16
CA PHE A 33 1.77 -2.65 -5.49
C PHE A 33 0.25 -2.82 -5.45
N SER A 34 -0.48 -1.84 -5.98
CA SER A 34 -1.87 -2.02 -6.40
C SER A 34 -1.87 -2.47 -7.85
N ILE A 35 -2.39 -3.65 -8.13
CA ILE A 35 -2.40 -4.27 -9.45
C ILE A 35 -3.85 -4.51 -9.85
N ALA A 36 -4.30 -3.82 -10.90
CA ALA A 36 -5.69 -3.84 -11.33
C ALA A 36 -5.82 -4.13 -12.82
N ASP A 37 -6.87 -4.83 -13.16
CA ASP A 37 -7.42 -4.93 -14.51
C ASP A 37 -8.96 -4.68 -14.45
N PRO A 38 -9.70 -4.71 -15.57
CA PRO A 38 -11.15 -4.47 -15.54
C PRO A 38 -11.97 -5.43 -14.69
N ASN A 39 -11.42 -6.58 -14.27
CA ASN A 39 -12.17 -7.65 -13.61
C ASN A 39 -11.78 -7.85 -12.15
N GLU A 40 -10.56 -7.51 -11.77
CA GLU A 40 -10.06 -7.78 -10.41
C GLU A 40 -8.95 -6.81 -10.00
N VAL A 41 -8.78 -6.68 -8.67
CA VAL A 41 -7.73 -5.87 -8.06
C VAL A 41 -6.97 -6.74 -7.06
N TRP A 42 -5.65 -6.57 -7.04
CA TRP A 42 -4.75 -7.25 -6.13
C TRP A 42 -3.86 -6.25 -5.38
N ILE A 43 -3.53 -6.58 -4.15
CA ILE A 43 -2.42 -5.96 -3.43
C ILE A 43 -1.26 -6.97 -3.40
N MET A 44 -0.07 -6.53 -3.77
CA MET A 44 1.16 -7.32 -3.67
C MET A 44 2.19 -6.55 -2.87
N GLU A 45 2.74 -7.19 -1.85
CA GLU A 45 3.82 -6.64 -1.05
C GLU A 45 5.08 -7.49 -1.23
N LEU A 46 6.21 -6.82 -1.43
CA LEU A 46 7.48 -7.42 -1.77
C LEU A 46 8.58 -6.80 -0.90
N ILE A 47 9.42 -7.66 -0.33
CA ILE A 47 10.54 -7.27 0.54
C ILE A 47 11.82 -7.90 -0.02
N GLY A 48 12.87 -7.10 -0.15
CA GLY A 48 14.18 -7.56 -0.58
C GLY A 48 14.84 -8.52 0.40
N LYS A 49 15.62 -9.45 -0.11
CA LYS A 49 16.37 -10.42 0.69
C LYS A 49 17.77 -9.96 1.12
N GLY A 50 18.02 -8.65 1.07
CA GLY A 50 19.32 -8.08 1.41
C GLY A 50 20.40 -8.51 0.40
N GLN A 51 21.37 -9.30 0.85
CA GLN A 51 22.46 -9.78 -0.02
C GLN A 51 22.07 -11.00 -0.87
N GLU A 52 20.98 -11.68 -0.55
CA GLU A 52 20.49 -12.79 -1.33
C GLU A 52 19.70 -12.31 -2.55
N LYS A 53 19.83 -13.02 -3.67
CA LYS A 53 19.08 -12.73 -4.88
C LYS A 53 17.59 -13.01 -4.70
N GLY A 54 16.74 -12.10 -5.18
CA GLY A 54 15.29 -12.24 -5.16
C GLY A 54 14.63 -11.40 -4.09
N ALA A 55 13.39 -11.74 -3.80
CA ALA A 55 12.59 -11.12 -2.75
C ALA A 55 11.59 -12.13 -2.17
N VAL A 56 11.13 -11.88 -0.96
CA VAL A 56 9.93 -12.50 -0.41
C VAL A 56 8.73 -11.62 -0.73
N TRP A 57 7.59 -12.21 -1.02
CA TRP A 57 6.41 -11.46 -1.42
C TRP A 57 5.13 -12.25 -1.20
N VAL A 58 4.03 -11.51 -1.03
CA VAL A 58 2.66 -12.03 -0.95
C VAL A 58 1.76 -11.16 -1.82
N ALA A 59 0.89 -11.77 -2.61
CA ALA A 59 -0.16 -11.10 -3.37
C ALA A 59 -1.53 -11.66 -2.99
N LEU A 60 -2.47 -10.76 -2.66
CA LEU A 60 -3.84 -11.08 -2.28
C LEU A 60 -4.82 -10.36 -3.20
N ARG A 61 -5.83 -11.10 -3.70
CA ARG A 61 -6.96 -10.50 -4.40
C ARG A 61 -7.82 -9.73 -3.40
N ILE A 62 -8.09 -8.47 -3.69
CA ILE A 62 -9.02 -7.66 -2.91
C ILE A 62 -10.43 -8.15 -3.23
N PRO A 63 -11.27 -8.46 -2.23
CA PRO A 63 -12.64 -8.91 -2.47
C PRO A 63 -13.45 -7.85 -3.25
N ASP A 64 -14.37 -8.30 -4.09
CA ASP A 64 -15.24 -7.40 -4.82
C ASP A 64 -16.06 -6.53 -3.86
N CYS A 65 -16.27 -5.26 -4.20
CA CYS A 65 -16.93 -4.26 -3.38
C CYS A 65 -16.15 -3.83 -2.12
N PHE A 66 -14.83 -4.10 -2.04
CA PHE A 66 -13.97 -3.60 -0.98
C PHE A 66 -12.96 -2.58 -1.51
N VAL A 67 -12.49 -1.72 -0.60
CA VAL A 67 -11.42 -0.74 -0.82
C VAL A 67 -10.22 -1.14 0.02
N SER A 68 -9.03 -1.07 -0.55
CA SER A 68 -7.76 -1.27 0.15
C SER A 68 -6.83 -0.08 -0.12
N GLY A 69 -5.85 0.11 0.76
CA GLY A 69 -4.84 1.15 0.61
C GLY A 69 -3.53 0.76 1.26
N HIS A 70 -2.47 1.39 0.81
CA HIS A 70 -1.14 1.29 1.40
C HIS A 70 -0.38 2.62 1.21
N ALA A 71 0.53 2.92 2.13
CA ALA A 71 1.26 4.17 2.14
C ALA A 71 2.64 4.00 2.80
N ASN A 72 3.62 3.46 2.08
CA ASN A 72 5.01 3.22 2.54
C ASN A 72 5.17 2.28 3.75
N GLN A 73 4.14 1.52 4.10
CA GLN A 73 4.15 0.50 5.15
C GLN A 73 3.53 -0.78 4.61
N ALA A 74 4.18 -1.93 4.84
CA ALA A 74 3.58 -3.22 4.52
C ALA A 74 2.39 -3.49 5.47
N ARG A 75 1.29 -4.02 4.93
CA ARG A 75 0.03 -4.19 5.63
C ARG A 75 -0.53 -5.60 5.59
N ILE A 76 -0.08 -6.46 4.67
CA ILE A 76 -0.49 -7.86 4.62
C ILE A 76 -0.01 -8.55 5.89
N THR A 77 -0.94 -9.04 6.72
CA THR A 77 -0.66 -9.80 7.93
C THR A 77 -0.63 -11.29 7.64
N THR A 78 -1.44 -12.08 8.31
CA THR A 78 -1.62 -13.50 8.01
C THR A 78 -2.36 -13.67 6.67
N PHE A 79 -2.01 -14.73 5.95
CA PHE A 79 -2.60 -15.03 4.65
C PHE A 79 -2.84 -16.55 4.50
N PRO A 80 -3.75 -16.96 3.59
CA PRO A 80 -4.06 -18.37 3.40
C PRO A 80 -2.84 -19.16 2.89
N LEU A 81 -2.45 -20.22 3.62
CA LEU A 81 -1.31 -21.04 3.23
C LEU A 81 -1.71 -22.09 2.18
N ALA A 82 -0.91 -22.24 1.15
CA ALA A 82 -1.04 -23.28 0.14
C ALA A 82 -0.99 -24.69 0.80
N GLY A 83 -1.82 -25.60 0.30
CA GLY A 83 -1.99 -26.92 0.89
C GLY A 83 -3.04 -26.99 2.01
N LYS A 84 -3.29 -25.89 2.71
CA LYS A 84 -4.40 -25.74 3.67
C LYS A 84 -5.61 -25.03 3.07
N ASN A 85 -5.38 -24.20 2.06
CA ASN A 85 -6.43 -23.50 1.33
C ASN A 85 -6.28 -23.78 -0.18
N LYS A 86 -7.38 -24.23 -0.82
CA LYS A 86 -7.41 -24.60 -2.25
C LYS A 86 -7.25 -23.40 -3.19
N ASN A 87 -7.53 -22.19 -2.71
CA ASN A 87 -7.43 -20.94 -3.47
C ASN A 87 -6.08 -20.26 -3.29
N SER A 88 -5.15 -20.88 -2.56
CA SER A 88 -3.82 -20.37 -2.31
C SER A 88 -2.75 -21.21 -2.97
N ILE A 89 -1.78 -20.57 -3.61
CA ILE A 89 -0.65 -21.21 -4.30
C ILE A 89 0.67 -20.50 -3.95
N THR A 90 1.77 -21.15 -4.28
CA THR A 90 3.11 -20.55 -4.15
C THR A 90 3.73 -20.25 -5.51
N SER A 91 4.84 -19.53 -5.53
CA SER A 91 5.66 -19.28 -6.73
C SER A 91 6.08 -20.54 -7.46
N LYS A 92 6.18 -21.70 -6.79
CA LYS A 92 6.55 -22.99 -7.43
C LYS A 92 5.53 -23.47 -8.46
N ASN A 93 4.31 -23.03 -8.36
CA ASN A 93 3.22 -23.43 -9.26
C ASN A 93 2.41 -22.22 -9.77
N ILE A 94 3.10 -21.09 -9.95
CA ILE A 94 2.52 -19.79 -10.32
C ILE A 94 1.70 -19.82 -11.63
N ASP A 95 2.02 -20.73 -12.55
CA ASP A 95 1.23 -20.91 -13.79
C ASP A 95 -0.24 -21.27 -13.55
N LYS A 96 -0.57 -21.83 -12.37
CA LYS A 96 -1.95 -22.07 -11.97
C LYS A 96 -2.75 -20.78 -11.78
N LEU A 97 -2.06 -19.66 -11.46
CA LEU A 97 -2.70 -18.35 -11.31
C LEU A 97 -3.44 -17.92 -12.57
N LEU A 98 -2.86 -18.21 -13.75
CA LEU A 98 -3.47 -17.88 -15.04
C LEU A 98 -4.57 -18.83 -15.47
N LYS A 99 -4.61 -20.05 -14.91
CA LYS A 99 -5.50 -21.12 -15.33
C LYS A 99 -6.70 -21.31 -14.40
N ASN A 100 -6.61 -20.85 -13.16
CA ASN A 100 -7.65 -21.06 -12.15
C ASN A 100 -8.12 -19.71 -11.58
N PRO A 101 -9.31 -19.24 -11.95
CA PRO A 101 -9.85 -17.95 -11.50
C PRO A 101 -10.15 -17.90 -9.99
N ASN A 102 -10.25 -19.07 -9.33
CA ASN A 102 -10.52 -19.12 -7.89
C ASN A 102 -9.28 -18.90 -7.02
N ILE A 103 -8.08 -18.76 -7.61
CA ILE A 103 -6.90 -18.39 -6.85
C ILE A 103 -7.04 -16.91 -6.43
N ASP A 104 -6.97 -16.68 -5.13
CA ASP A 104 -7.05 -15.36 -4.48
C ASP A 104 -5.82 -15.01 -3.61
N CYS A 105 -4.90 -15.97 -3.46
CA CYS A 105 -3.63 -15.77 -2.77
C CYS A 105 -2.48 -16.47 -3.51
N VAL A 106 -1.39 -15.74 -3.72
CA VAL A 106 -0.14 -16.30 -4.25
C VAL A 106 1.06 -15.65 -3.56
N TYR A 107 2.07 -16.45 -3.21
CA TYR A 107 3.23 -15.95 -2.46
C TYR A 107 4.53 -16.68 -2.79
N ALA A 108 5.66 -16.06 -2.46
CA ALA A 108 6.98 -16.65 -2.61
C ALA A 108 7.07 -17.95 -1.79
N ALA A 109 7.47 -19.04 -2.42
CA ALA A 109 7.46 -20.36 -1.79
C ALA A 109 8.34 -20.46 -0.53
N ASP A 110 9.29 -19.56 -0.40
CA ASP A 110 10.23 -19.47 0.70
C ASP A 110 9.92 -18.35 1.70
N VAL A 111 8.78 -17.66 1.58
CA VAL A 111 8.44 -16.48 2.41
C VAL A 111 8.53 -16.78 3.91
N ILE A 112 8.12 -17.95 4.38
CA ILE A 112 8.21 -18.31 5.80
C ILE A 112 9.57 -18.91 6.13
N SER A 113 10.09 -19.81 5.28
CA SER A 113 11.37 -20.46 5.54
C SER A 113 12.54 -19.48 5.52
N PHE A 114 12.52 -18.48 4.62
CA PHE A 114 13.51 -17.40 4.62
C PHE A 114 13.50 -16.62 5.96
N ALA A 115 12.33 -16.26 6.48
CA ALA A 115 12.22 -15.59 7.77
C ALA A 115 12.80 -16.42 8.92
N LYS A 116 12.50 -17.72 8.95
CA LYS A 116 13.02 -18.65 9.98
C LYS A 116 14.52 -18.84 9.86
N ASN A 117 15.03 -19.07 8.66
CA ASN A 117 16.46 -19.30 8.42
C ASN A 117 17.32 -18.08 8.75
N ASN A 118 16.74 -16.86 8.61
CA ASN A 118 17.41 -15.60 8.94
C ASN A 118 17.08 -15.10 10.35
N ASN A 119 16.49 -15.93 11.21
CA ASN A 119 16.13 -15.59 12.59
C ASN A 119 15.23 -14.34 12.71
N LEU A 120 14.35 -14.12 11.72
CA LEU A 120 13.37 -13.06 11.73
C LEU A 120 12.05 -13.48 12.37
N TYR A 121 11.76 -14.79 12.36
CA TYR A 121 10.51 -15.36 12.89
C TYR A 121 10.74 -16.67 13.63
N ALA A 122 10.13 -16.79 14.81
CA ALA A 122 10.21 -17.97 15.67
C ALA A 122 8.82 -18.43 16.15
N GLY A 123 7.87 -18.61 15.22
CA GLY A 123 6.51 -19.05 15.52
C GLY A 123 6.00 -20.13 14.56
N PRO A 124 4.74 -20.61 14.77
CA PRO A 124 4.10 -21.56 13.88
C PRO A 124 3.79 -20.93 12.52
N ASP A 125 3.95 -21.68 11.41
CA ASP A 125 3.68 -21.19 10.06
C ASP A 125 2.28 -20.61 9.88
N GLY A 126 1.27 -21.19 10.54
CA GLY A 126 -0.12 -20.73 10.46
C GLY A 126 -0.40 -19.39 11.15
N GLN A 127 0.54 -18.87 11.91
CA GLN A 127 0.47 -17.57 12.58
C GLN A 127 1.48 -16.56 12.01
N PHE A 128 2.13 -16.92 10.90
CA PHE A 128 3.07 -16.04 10.23
C PHE A 128 2.35 -14.82 9.68
N SER A 129 2.81 -13.63 10.07
CA SER A 129 2.32 -12.34 9.58
C SER A 129 3.40 -11.67 8.76
N PHE A 130 3.15 -11.47 7.46
CA PHE A 130 4.15 -10.97 6.52
C PHE A 130 4.71 -9.60 6.94
N SER A 131 3.84 -8.63 7.13
CA SER A 131 4.24 -7.27 7.48
C SER A 131 4.84 -7.17 8.88
N ASP A 132 4.31 -7.93 9.86
CA ASP A 132 4.80 -7.87 11.23
C ASP A 132 6.18 -8.52 11.41
N VAL A 133 6.54 -9.43 10.50
CA VAL A 133 7.87 -10.06 10.48
C VAL A 133 8.89 -9.26 9.68
N TYR A 134 8.52 -8.80 8.49
CA TYR A 134 9.47 -8.17 7.57
C TYR A 134 9.51 -6.64 7.66
N ALA A 135 8.42 -6.01 8.03
CA ALA A 135 8.29 -4.56 8.17
C ALA A 135 7.40 -4.21 9.37
N PRO A 136 7.82 -4.54 10.60
CA PRO A 136 7.02 -4.28 11.80
C PRO A 136 6.68 -2.80 11.90
N VAL A 137 5.40 -2.51 12.15
CA VAL A 137 4.96 -1.12 12.34
C VAL A 137 5.54 -0.57 13.64
N ASP A 138 6.17 0.59 13.54
CA ASP A 138 6.62 1.42 14.65
C ASP A 138 5.86 2.75 14.67
N PHE A 139 6.31 3.70 15.48
CA PHE A 139 5.71 5.04 15.53
C PHE A 139 5.73 5.72 14.15
N SER A 140 6.85 5.67 13.44
CA SER A 140 6.99 6.28 12.11
C SER A 140 6.10 5.61 11.07
N GLY A 141 6.06 4.27 11.06
CA GLY A 141 5.18 3.48 10.20
C GLY A 141 3.70 3.75 10.46
N ALA A 142 3.30 3.98 11.71
CA ALA A 142 1.95 4.40 12.04
C ALA A 142 1.70 5.87 11.64
N ARG A 143 2.46 6.80 12.26
CA ARG A 143 2.23 8.24 12.17
C ARG A 143 2.43 8.82 10.77
N ALA A 144 3.39 8.34 10.00
CA ALA A 144 3.65 8.84 8.66
C ALA A 144 3.01 8.00 7.55
N CYS A 145 2.59 6.75 7.83
CA CYS A 145 2.11 5.83 6.80
C CYS A 145 0.68 5.35 7.05
N GLU A 146 0.42 4.61 8.13
CA GLU A 146 -0.91 4.06 8.40
C GLU A 146 -1.99 5.14 8.55
N ILE A 147 -1.63 6.33 9.04
CA ILE A 147 -2.56 7.46 9.15
C ILE A 147 -3.15 7.88 7.81
N ARG A 148 -2.39 7.81 6.72
CA ARG A 148 -2.88 8.15 5.37
C ARG A 148 -3.89 7.12 4.86
N VAL A 149 -3.70 5.85 5.22
CA VAL A 149 -4.68 4.80 4.93
C VAL A 149 -5.91 4.95 5.82
N TRP A 150 -5.72 5.31 7.10
CA TRP A 150 -6.83 5.63 8.00
C TRP A 150 -7.68 6.77 7.44
N ALA A 151 -7.06 7.86 7.00
CA ALA A 151 -7.76 9.02 6.44
C ALA A 151 -8.62 8.62 5.23
N MET A 152 -8.07 7.82 4.29
CA MET A 152 -8.83 7.30 3.17
C MET A 152 -10.00 6.40 3.62
N PHE A 153 -9.77 5.47 4.55
CA PHE A 153 -10.82 4.58 5.02
C PHE A 153 -11.92 5.34 5.78
N ASN A 154 -11.55 6.34 6.57
CA ASN A 154 -12.49 7.19 7.33
C ASN A 154 -13.43 8.01 6.41
N GLN A 155 -13.02 8.29 5.17
CA GLN A 155 -13.87 8.97 4.19
C GLN A 155 -14.90 8.03 3.54
N VAL A 156 -14.77 6.71 3.65
CA VAL A 156 -15.61 5.75 2.93
C VAL A 156 -16.38 4.79 3.82
N VAL A 157 -16.01 4.66 5.11
CA VAL A 157 -16.67 3.76 6.05
C VAL A 157 -16.70 4.35 7.45
N ASP A 158 -17.80 4.14 8.16
CA ASP A 158 -17.96 4.58 9.56
C ASP A 158 -17.16 3.72 10.53
N GLY A 159 -16.85 4.27 11.71
CA GLY A 159 -16.25 3.55 12.82
C GLY A 159 -14.72 3.41 12.76
N MET A 160 -14.07 4.19 11.91
CA MET A 160 -12.60 4.19 11.82
C MET A 160 -11.93 4.82 13.04
N ASP A 161 -12.65 5.57 13.87
CA ASP A 161 -12.14 6.19 15.10
C ASP A 161 -11.51 5.17 16.05
N GLN A 162 -12.01 3.95 16.09
CA GLN A 162 -11.44 2.86 16.89
C GLN A 162 -9.96 2.56 16.58
N TYR A 163 -9.48 2.95 15.39
CA TYR A 163 -8.10 2.74 14.94
C TYR A 163 -7.24 4.00 15.05
N TRP A 164 -7.79 5.11 15.55
CA TRP A 164 -7.08 6.38 15.62
C TRP A 164 -5.78 6.31 16.40
N ASP A 165 -5.79 5.73 17.59
CA ASP A 165 -4.58 5.58 18.41
C ASP A 165 -3.51 4.73 17.73
N TYR A 166 -3.92 3.68 17.00
CA TYR A 166 -2.99 2.88 16.20
C TYR A 166 -2.42 3.70 15.02
N ALA A 167 -3.27 4.35 14.24
CA ALA A 167 -2.88 5.11 13.06
C ALA A 167 -1.98 6.31 13.40
N THR A 168 -2.19 6.92 14.57
CA THR A 168 -1.36 8.03 15.06
C THR A 168 -0.09 7.59 15.78
N GLY A 169 0.11 6.30 16.00
CA GLY A 169 1.26 5.75 16.73
C GLY A 169 1.20 5.92 18.25
N ARG A 170 0.08 6.41 18.81
CA ARG A 170 -0.09 6.56 20.25
C ARG A 170 -0.15 5.23 20.99
N ASN A 171 -0.79 4.25 20.36
CA ASN A 171 -0.94 2.92 20.94
C ASN A 171 -0.84 1.84 19.86
N ILE A 172 0.36 1.26 19.72
CA ILE A 172 0.57 0.05 18.94
C ILE A 172 0.55 -1.12 19.94
N ASN A 173 -0.66 -1.65 20.17
CA ASN A 173 -0.92 -2.63 21.23
C ASN A 173 -0.33 -4.00 20.88
N ARG A 174 0.58 -4.49 21.69
CA ARG A 174 1.24 -5.80 21.61
C ARG A 174 1.23 -6.50 22.96
N VAL A 175 1.17 -7.83 22.95
CA VAL A 175 1.31 -8.63 24.19
C VAL A 175 2.76 -8.55 24.68
N LYS A 176 3.73 -8.62 23.78
CA LYS A 176 5.16 -8.42 24.08
C LYS A 176 5.72 -7.26 23.27
N PRO A 177 6.63 -6.45 23.82
CA PRO A 177 7.28 -5.38 23.09
C PRO A 177 8.03 -5.88 21.85
N TYR A 178 7.98 -5.11 20.79
CA TYR A 178 8.88 -5.30 19.64
C TYR A 178 10.32 -4.97 20.05
N VAL A 179 11.25 -5.84 19.67
CA VAL A 179 12.68 -5.64 19.88
C VAL A 179 13.39 -5.79 18.53
N ALA A 180 13.98 -4.72 18.05
CA ALA A 180 14.70 -4.72 16.78
C ALA A 180 15.84 -5.75 16.79
N GLY A 181 16.03 -6.46 15.68
CA GLY A 181 17.08 -7.47 15.53
C GLY A 181 16.82 -8.81 16.24
N LYS A 182 15.65 -8.97 16.89
CA LYS A 182 15.23 -10.26 17.46
C LYS A 182 14.14 -10.88 16.60
N ALA A 183 14.13 -12.21 16.56
CA ALA A 183 13.08 -12.98 15.89
C ALA A 183 11.69 -12.61 16.44
N GLN A 184 10.76 -12.31 15.55
CA GLN A 184 9.39 -11.99 15.90
C GLN A 184 8.63 -13.28 16.28
N THR A 185 7.69 -13.14 17.19
CA THR A 185 6.71 -14.17 17.55
C THR A 185 5.31 -13.56 17.52
N PRO A 186 4.24 -14.35 17.46
CA PRO A 186 2.88 -13.80 17.40
C PRO A 186 2.54 -12.79 18.51
N GLU A 187 3.14 -12.92 19.70
CA GLU A 187 2.95 -11.99 20.82
C GLU A 187 3.58 -10.60 20.59
N ASN A 188 4.50 -10.49 19.63
CA ASN A 188 5.07 -9.21 19.21
C ASN A 188 4.20 -8.49 18.19
N PHE A 189 3.17 -9.13 17.63
CA PHE A 189 2.32 -8.51 16.62
C PHE A 189 1.30 -7.56 17.26
N PRO A 190 1.00 -6.42 16.64
CA PRO A 190 -0.06 -5.54 17.11
C PRO A 190 -1.42 -6.22 17.08
N THR A 191 -2.22 -6.02 18.12
CA THR A 191 -3.56 -6.59 18.23
C THR A 191 -4.66 -5.62 17.78
N ASN A 192 -4.32 -4.36 17.51
CA ASN A 192 -5.23 -3.28 17.12
C ASN A 192 -4.97 -2.73 15.71
N ARG A 193 -4.42 -3.53 14.79
CA ARG A 193 -4.17 -3.12 13.41
C ARG A 193 -5.47 -2.82 12.67
N MET A 194 -5.43 -1.83 11.79
CA MET A 194 -6.49 -1.60 10.82
C MET A 194 -6.62 -2.79 9.86
N PRO A 195 -7.85 -3.10 9.38
CA PRO A 195 -8.06 -4.12 8.37
C PRO A 195 -7.32 -3.78 7.08
N LEU A 196 -6.91 -4.80 6.32
CA LEU A 196 -6.22 -4.61 5.03
C LEU A 196 -7.13 -3.95 3.99
N TRP A 197 -8.42 -4.21 4.06
CA TRP A 197 -9.48 -3.61 3.24
C TRP A 197 -10.75 -3.40 4.05
N VAL A 198 -11.57 -2.46 3.59
CA VAL A 198 -12.87 -2.12 4.18
C VAL A 198 -13.96 -2.18 3.12
N LYS A 199 -15.18 -2.48 3.54
CA LYS A 199 -16.35 -2.40 2.65
C LYS A 199 -16.91 -0.98 2.78
N PRO A 200 -16.84 -0.15 1.74
CA PRO A 200 -17.33 1.22 1.82
C PRO A 200 -18.85 1.26 1.94
N ASN A 201 -19.38 2.29 2.59
CA ASN A 201 -20.81 2.52 2.75
C ASN A 201 -21.50 2.74 1.39
N GLU A 202 -20.80 3.40 0.46
CA GLU A 202 -21.26 3.72 -0.89
C GLU A 202 -20.20 3.37 -1.93
N LYS A 203 -20.56 3.44 -3.20
CA LYS A 203 -19.61 3.21 -4.29
C LYS A 203 -18.60 4.35 -4.36
N VAL A 204 -17.33 4.00 -4.35
CA VAL A 204 -16.22 4.95 -4.53
C VAL A 204 -16.09 5.32 -6.00
N SER A 205 -16.16 6.61 -6.30
CA SER A 205 -16.01 7.18 -7.63
C SER A 205 -14.56 7.62 -7.92
N VAL A 206 -14.30 8.02 -9.16
CA VAL A 206 -13.02 8.66 -9.53
C VAL A 206 -12.81 9.97 -8.78
N LEU A 207 -13.89 10.71 -8.51
CA LEU A 207 -13.80 11.98 -7.76
C LEU A 207 -13.43 11.74 -6.29
N ASP A 208 -13.94 10.67 -5.68
CA ASP A 208 -13.55 10.29 -4.32
C ASP A 208 -12.06 9.90 -4.27
N MET A 209 -11.59 9.16 -5.27
CA MET A 209 -10.15 8.83 -5.38
C MET A 209 -9.28 10.09 -5.52
N MET A 210 -9.74 11.09 -6.26
CA MET A 210 -9.06 12.39 -6.34
C MET A 210 -9.11 13.14 -5.01
N ALA A 211 -10.21 13.04 -4.27
CA ALA A 211 -10.33 13.63 -2.94
C ALA A 211 -9.36 12.99 -1.94
N PHE A 212 -9.20 11.66 -1.95
CA PHE A 212 -8.21 10.97 -1.12
C PHE A 212 -6.78 11.46 -1.36
N MET A 213 -6.44 11.78 -2.61
CA MET A 213 -5.13 12.33 -2.96
C MET A 213 -4.90 13.75 -2.44
N ARG A 214 -5.97 14.48 -2.12
CA ARG A 214 -5.93 15.87 -1.65
C ARG A 214 -5.99 16.04 -0.14
N ASP A 215 -6.07 14.96 0.60
CA ASP A 215 -6.24 14.95 2.05
C ASP A 215 -5.03 15.56 2.80
N HIS A 216 -5.32 16.41 3.79
CA HIS A 216 -4.38 16.99 4.75
C HIS A 216 -4.77 16.69 6.20
N LEU A 217 -5.48 15.59 6.44
CA LEU A 217 -6.02 15.17 7.73
C LEU A 217 -7.09 16.14 8.25
N GLU A 218 -7.82 16.80 7.35
CA GLU A 218 -8.86 17.76 7.69
C GLU A 218 -9.92 17.17 8.63
N GLY A 219 -10.34 17.97 9.59
CA GLY A 219 -11.35 17.59 10.60
C GLY A 219 -10.83 16.66 11.71
N THR A 220 -9.54 16.37 11.75
CA THR A 220 -8.91 15.60 12.83
C THR A 220 -8.09 16.52 13.75
N GLU A 221 -7.62 16.01 14.88
CA GLU A 221 -6.69 16.75 15.74
C GLU A 221 -5.29 16.97 15.09
N LEU A 222 -5.04 16.34 13.93
CA LEU A 222 -3.81 16.47 13.15
C LEU A 222 -4.03 17.27 11.86
N ASP A 223 -5.13 18.01 11.79
CA ASP A 223 -5.48 18.85 10.66
C ASP A 223 -4.37 19.86 10.38
N MET A 224 -3.68 19.67 9.27
CA MET A 224 -2.52 20.48 8.89
C MET A 224 -2.90 21.93 8.54
N THR A 225 -4.19 22.24 8.39
CA THR A 225 -4.69 23.60 8.15
C THR A 225 -4.97 24.35 9.44
N GLN A 226 -5.15 23.65 10.57
CA GLN A 226 -5.59 24.24 11.84
C GLN A 226 -4.48 24.31 12.90
N ASP A 227 -3.39 23.59 12.73
CA ASP A 227 -2.29 23.59 13.69
C ASP A 227 -1.42 24.85 13.58
N ILE A 228 -0.46 25.02 14.50
CA ILE A 228 0.46 26.17 14.53
C ILE A 228 1.29 26.28 13.25
N GLY A 229 1.57 25.15 12.59
CA GLY A 229 2.31 25.11 11.33
C GLY A 229 1.53 25.67 10.14
N GLY A 230 0.19 25.70 10.20
CA GLY A 230 -0.68 26.31 9.19
C GLY A 230 -0.61 27.84 9.19
N GLY A 231 -0.27 28.41 10.33
CA GLY A 231 -0.16 29.88 10.49
C GLY A 231 -1.48 30.61 10.24
N PRO A 232 -1.42 31.96 10.06
CA PRO A 232 -2.63 32.78 9.92
C PRO A 232 -3.38 32.56 8.60
N PHE A 233 -2.81 31.85 7.65
CA PHE A 233 -3.40 31.58 6.34
C PHE A 233 -3.91 30.14 6.20
N HIS A 234 -3.87 29.34 7.27
CA HIS A 234 -4.30 27.93 7.26
C HIS A 234 -3.63 27.11 6.15
N CYS A 235 -2.33 27.35 5.94
CA CYS A 235 -1.55 26.69 4.87
C CYS A 235 -1.11 25.28 5.31
N PRO A 236 -1.51 24.21 4.61
CA PRO A 236 -1.15 22.84 4.99
C PRO A 236 0.29 22.47 4.62
N TYR A 237 0.99 23.33 3.86
CA TYR A 237 2.33 23.03 3.38
C TYR A 237 3.36 23.21 4.48
N ARG A 238 4.29 22.28 4.58
CA ARG A 238 5.35 22.28 5.58
C ARG A 238 6.71 22.40 4.94
N PRO A 239 7.63 23.23 5.52
CA PRO A 239 9.01 23.29 5.06
C PRO A 239 9.74 21.96 5.33
N ARG A 240 10.78 21.72 4.60
CA ARG A 240 11.74 20.66 4.90
C ARG A 240 12.77 21.17 5.91
N PRO A 241 13.31 20.31 6.80
CA PRO A 241 13.06 18.87 6.94
C PRO A 241 11.70 18.58 7.61
N MET A 242 11.20 17.35 7.39
CA MET A 242 9.96 16.87 8.02
C MET A 242 10.16 16.49 9.48
N GLY A 243 11.37 16.37 9.95
CA GLY A 243 11.73 16.11 11.35
C GLY A 243 12.95 16.93 11.73
N TRP A 244 13.06 17.30 12.99
CA TRP A 244 14.19 18.03 13.57
C TRP A 244 14.34 17.74 15.06
N GLU A 245 15.47 18.13 15.64
CA GLU A 245 15.75 17.95 17.06
C GLU A 245 15.97 19.31 17.73
N VAL A 246 15.42 19.48 18.92
CA VAL A 246 15.69 20.62 19.81
C VAL A 246 15.94 20.09 21.22
N ASP A 247 17.10 20.42 21.79
CA ASP A 247 17.51 20.03 23.15
C ASP A 247 17.37 18.50 23.42
N GLY A 248 17.71 17.66 22.43
CA GLY A 248 17.63 16.21 22.52
C GLY A 248 16.23 15.63 22.37
N VAL A 249 15.23 16.45 22.03
CA VAL A 249 13.85 16.05 21.74
C VAL A 249 13.61 16.09 20.23
N GLU A 250 13.19 14.95 19.69
CA GLU A 250 12.80 14.83 18.28
C GLU A 250 11.40 15.37 18.04
N TYR A 251 11.25 16.17 16.99
CA TYR A 251 9.99 16.72 16.50
C TYR A 251 9.75 16.26 15.06
N VAL A 252 8.50 16.12 14.68
CA VAL A 252 8.10 15.75 13.32
C VAL A 252 6.92 16.61 12.86
N HIS A 253 6.89 16.90 11.56
CA HIS A 253 5.67 17.38 10.92
C HIS A 253 4.73 16.24 10.60
N GLU A 254 3.44 16.55 10.52
CA GLU A 254 2.45 15.63 10.00
C GLU A 254 2.74 15.29 8.53
N ARG A 255 2.40 14.07 8.14
CA ARG A 255 2.52 13.60 6.76
C ARG A 255 1.17 13.13 6.27
N ALA A 256 0.41 14.03 5.68
CA ALA A 256 -0.83 13.73 4.99
C ALA A 256 -0.58 13.09 3.62
N THR A 257 -1.63 12.74 2.91
CA THR A 257 -1.55 12.21 1.53
C THR A 257 -1.08 13.29 0.57
N ALA A 258 -1.70 14.48 0.60
CA ALA A 258 -1.24 15.63 -0.14
C ALA A 258 -0.06 16.30 0.56
N THR A 259 1.03 16.47 -0.16
CA THR A 259 2.22 17.19 0.32
C THR A 259 2.82 18.03 -0.80
N GLN A 260 3.46 19.14 -0.45
CA GLN A 260 4.17 20.00 -1.40
C GLN A 260 5.35 19.31 -2.12
N GLN A 261 5.76 18.12 -1.69
CA GLN A 261 6.81 17.34 -2.35
C GLN A 261 6.26 16.43 -3.46
N THR A 262 4.94 16.38 -3.65
CA THR A 262 4.32 15.58 -4.70
C THR A 262 4.74 16.12 -6.06
N GLY A 263 5.41 15.31 -6.87
CA GLY A 263 5.78 15.71 -8.23
C GLY A 263 4.69 15.44 -9.25
N PHE A 264 3.87 14.43 -8.99
CA PHE A 264 2.68 14.08 -9.77
C PHE A 264 1.78 13.15 -8.97
N SER A 265 0.52 13.10 -9.35
CA SER A 265 -0.45 12.13 -8.86
C SER A 265 -1.34 11.65 -9.99
N PHE A 266 -1.93 10.48 -9.84
CA PHE A 266 -2.89 9.99 -10.84
C PHE A 266 -3.91 9.05 -10.21
N VAL A 267 -5.07 8.96 -10.88
CA VAL A 267 -6.07 7.92 -10.64
C VAL A 267 -6.17 7.06 -11.90
N ALA A 268 -5.89 5.77 -11.79
CA ALA A 268 -6.07 4.82 -12.87
C ALA A 268 -7.47 4.21 -12.81
N GLN A 269 -8.21 4.28 -13.89
CA GLN A 269 -9.55 3.72 -14.00
C GLN A 269 -9.57 2.62 -15.06
N CYS A 270 -9.88 1.38 -14.63
CA CYS A 270 -10.12 0.25 -15.52
C CYS A 270 -11.62 0.01 -15.61
N ARG A 271 -12.17 0.05 -16.83
CA ARG A 271 -13.62 -0.07 -17.08
C ARG A 271 -13.94 -1.38 -17.78
N PRO A 272 -14.65 -2.31 -17.11
CA PRO A 272 -15.16 -3.51 -17.77
C PRO A 272 -16.27 -3.16 -18.77
N ASN A 273 -16.53 -4.07 -19.70
CA ASN A 273 -17.62 -3.96 -20.66
C ASN A 273 -17.57 -2.72 -21.57
N THR A 274 -16.39 -2.19 -21.83
CA THR A 274 -16.16 -1.13 -22.82
C THR A 274 -15.18 -1.61 -23.90
N ILE A 275 -15.12 -0.91 -25.02
CA ILE A 275 -14.10 -1.18 -26.02
C ILE A 275 -12.70 -0.84 -25.44
N SER A 276 -11.69 -1.60 -25.87
CA SER A 276 -10.33 -1.52 -25.30
C SER A 276 -9.71 -0.12 -25.38
N GLU A 277 -10.04 0.62 -26.43
CA GLU A 277 -9.53 1.96 -26.73
C GLU A 277 -9.88 2.99 -25.65
N ILE A 278 -11.02 2.81 -25.00
CA ILE A 278 -11.47 3.70 -23.91
C ILE A 278 -11.62 2.99 -22.57
N GLY A 279 -11.26 1.71 -22.49
CA GLY A 279 -11.39 0.89 -21.29
C GLY A 279 -10.47 1.33 -20.15
N GLY A 280 -9.31 1.89 -20.46
CA GLY A 280 -8.35 2.44 -19.51
C GLY A 280 -8.24 3.95 -19.58
N ILE A 281 -8.32 4.61 -18.42
CA ILE A 281 -8.07 6.05 -18.29
C ILE A 281 -7.08 6.26 -17.16
N ILE A 282 -6.08 7.10 -17.38
CA ILE A 282 -5.24 7.68 -16.34
C ILE A 282 -5.65 9.15 -16.18
N TRP A 283 -6.21 9.49 -15.05
CA TRP A 283 -6.46 10.86 -14.64
C TRP A 283 -5.18 11.39 -14.02
N PHE A 284 -4.43 12.16 -14.78
CA PHE A 284 -3.08 12.57 -14.42
C PHE A 284 -3.04 14.04 -14.00
N GLY A 285 -2.35 14.31 -12.90
CA GLY A 285 -2.06 15.64 -12.39
C GLY A 285 -0.58 15.79 -12.07
N VAL A 286 -0.06 16.98 -12.28
CA VAL A 286 1.33 17.34 -11.97
C VAL A 286 1.40 18.20 -10.71
N ASP A 287 2.54 18.18 -10.05
CA ASP A 287 2.85 18.95 -8.86
C ASP A 287 1.96 18.55 -7.66
N ASP A 288 1.68 19.45 -6.74
CA ASP A 288 0.92 19.21 -5.53
C ASP A 288 -0.48 18.61 -5.80
N ALA A 289 -0.77 17.50 -5.15
CA ALA A 289 -2.03 16.77 -5.36
C ALA A 289 -3.28 17.57 -4.96
N ALA A 290 -3.16 18.49 -3.98
CA ALA A 290 -4.30 19.27 -3.51
C ALA A 290 -4.73 20.34 -4.50
N SER A 291 -3.80 20.95 -5.22
CA SER A 291 -4.04 22.03 -6.18
C SER A 291 -4.10 21.58 -7.63
N THR A 292 -3.67 20.35 -7.93
CA THR A 292 -3.61 19.85 -9.31
C THR A 292 -4.98 19.68 -9.96
N VAL A 293 -5.02 19.88 -11.29
CA VAL A 293 -6.16 19.51 -12.14
C VAL A 293 -5.86 18.17 -12.81
N TYR A 294 -6.70 17.18 -12.57
CA TYR A 294 -6.57 15.86 -13.18
C TYR A 294 -7.08 15.86 -14.61
N CYS A 295 -6.17 15.61 -15.56
CA CYS A 295 -6.47 15.54 -16.98
C CYS A 295 -6.65 14.07 -17.40
N PRO A 296 -7.78 13.69 -18.06
CA PRO A 296 -8.00 12.33 -18.52
C PRO A 296 -7.09 11.99 -19.70
N MET A 297 -6.34 10.90 -19.56
CA MET A 297 -5.51 10.32 -20.60
C MET A 297 -5.96 8.91 -20.90
N TYR A 298 -6.50 8.69 -22.08
CA TYR A 298 -6.89 7.35 -22.53
C TYR A 298 -5.68 6.55 -23.00
N THR A 299 -5.71 5.24 -22.80
CA THR A 299 -4.61 4.34 -23.19
C THR A 299 -4.38 4.31 -24.71
N CYS A 300 -5.36 4.71 -25.51
CA CYS A 300 -5.29 4.80 -26.97
C CYS A 300 -4.82 6.17 -27.51
N MET A 301 -4.46 7.12 -26.64
CA MET A 301 -4.03 8.45 -27.09
C MET A 301 -2.78 8.37 -27.96
N THR A 302 -2.82 9.10 -29.07
CA THR A 302 -1.68 9.23 -30.03
C THR A 302 -0.88 10.52 -29.82
N ALA A 303 -1.38 11.44 -28.98
CA ALA A 303 -0.73 12.69 -28.67
C ALA A 303 -0.96 13.09 -27.21
N ILE A 304 0.03 13.73 -26.62
CA ILE A 304 -0.04 14.30 -25.26
C ILE A 304 -1.01 15.50 -25.27
N PRO A 305 -1.87 15.69 -24.26
CA PRO A 305 -2.70 16.87 -24.11
C PRO A 305 -1.89 18.16 -24.15
N LEU A 306 -2.47 19.23 -24.71
CA LEU A 306 -1.78 20.51 -24.89
C LEU A 306 -1.27 21.10 -23.56
N CYS A 307 -1.99 20.90 -22.46
CA CYS A 307 -1.57 21.36 -21.12
C CYS A 307 -0.29 20.71 -20.58
N PHE A 308 0.21 19.65 -21.22
CA PHE A 308 1.47 18.97 -20.86
C PHE A 308 2.54 19.09 -21.97
N ARG A 309 2.34 19.98 -22.95
CA ARG A 309 3.35 20.28 -23.97
C ARG A 309 4.06 21.58 -23.62
N GLU A 310 5.35 21.62 -23.91
CA GLU A 310 6.14 22.86 -23.90
C GLU A 310 5.70 23.81 -25.03
#